data_930f4483b4cfe7462ed704227eba2a26
#
_entry.id   930f4483b4cfe7462ed704227eba2a26
#
_cell.length_a   1.000
_cell.length_b   1.000
_cell.length_c   1.000
_cell.angle_alpha   90.00
_cell.angle_beta   90.00
_cell.angle_gamma   90.00
#
_symmetry.space_group_name_H-M   'P 1'
#
loop_
_entity.id
_entity.type
_entity.pdbx_description
1 polymer ?
#
loop_
_entity_poly.entity_id
_entity_poly.type
_entity_poly.pdbx_seq_one_letter_code
_entity_poly.pdbx_strand_id
1 'polypeptide(L)'
;MAKEVLDIFEIEKIEKDVLLKFSWLFRNSLEEFSTSIDRSLGYLDKIVLPTVMASKQDKSYNPFSEIIEKYTIYILTYKLEKEGYKLLPMGYSADLTLENRDHILNIDIKTANLDNPSDFKKTINLGINQITHVARLPINRKFLPAPFFVYPTIPPYYKFPNGEIKLVLTYGLLFIYPPYSDLMRGIRQEYVEVFKFFRRKVRKTLIPILVKLLGVNKERVEEILMSKPEKSRYTREELITESIIRGIFIYEQERDAILENLDISLEDRKAIETFSEKLKKFTDKLRERDIKPIAIIAIAIPNGLLKEKYLDKFVSGKNYSKSARYHYEDGIFKIIKEKTGEEFPRVLFLDVNRNYLNELKRHFDKIMILDYQLKGL
;
A
#
# COMPACT_ATOMS: atom_id res chain seq x y z
N MET A 1 -39.87 5.78 -18.69
CA MET A 1 -38.45 6.24 -18.67
C MET A 1 -37.60 4.99 -18.80
N ALA A 2 -36.92 4.80 -19.94
CA ALA A 2 -36.07 3.67 -20.19
C ALA A 2 -34.95 3.70 -19.15
N LYS A 3 -34.72 2.57 -18.48
CA LYS A 3 -33.47 2.34 -17.73
C LYS A 3 -32.33 2.50 -18.74
N GLU A 4 -31.56 3.57 -18.66
CA GLU A 4 -30.23 3.58 -19.25
C GLU A 4 -29.44 2.47 -18.53
N VAL A 5 -29.47 1.32 -19.15
CA VAL A 5 -28.55 0.22 -18.78
C VAL A 5 -27.21 0.66 -19.32
N LEU A 6 -26.28 0.98 -18.44
CA LEU A 6 -24.89 1.28 -18.82
C LEU A 6 -24.39 0.11 -19.68
N ASP A 7 -24.02 0.39 -20.92
CA ASP A 7 -23.47 -0.63 -21.82
C ASP A 7 -22.16 -1.15 -21.25
N ILE A 8 -22.06 -2.47 -21.08
CA ILE A 8 -20.86 -3.14 -20.54
C ILE A 8 -19.61 -2.86 -21.37
N PHE A 9 -19.75 -2.61 -22.66
CA PHE A 9 -18.64 -2.22 -23.53
C PHE A 9 -18.14 -0.81 -23.20
N GLU A 10 -19.04 0.15 -23.00
CA GLU A 10 -18.65 1.50 -22.59
C GLU A 10 -18.02 1.52 -21.19
N ILE A 11 -18.50 0.68 -20.27
CA ILE A 11 -17.87 0.52 -18.94
C ILE A 11 -16.42 0.04 -19.09
N GLU A 12 -16.21 -1.01 -19.88
CA GLU A 12 -14.87 -1.57 -20.06
C GLU A 12 -13.94 -0.59 -20.81
N LYS A 13 -14.47 0.19 -21.73
CA LYS A 13 -13.74 1.26 -22.42
C LYS A 13 -13.31 2.36 -21.46
N ILE A 14 -14.21 2.82 -20.57
CA ILE A 14 -13.88 3.80 -19.53
C ILE A 14 -12.78 3.25 -18.61
N GLU A 15 -12.88 1.98 -18.17
CA GLU A 15 -11.83 1.35 -17.36
C GLU A 15 -10.47 1.39 -18.07
N LYS A 16 -10.44 1.08 -19.38
CA LYS A 16 -9.19 1.12 -20.17
C LYS A 16 -8.64 2.54 -20.27
N ASP A 17 -9.49 3.51 -20.62
CA ASP A 17 -9.06 4.89 -20.84
C ASP A 17 -8.54 5.54 -19.54
N VAL A 18 -9.18 5.26 -18.40
CA VAL A 18 -8.72 5.71 -17.10
C VAL A 18 -7.44 5.01 -16.68
N LEU A 19 -7.30 3.69 -16.93
CA LEU A 19 -6.05 2.97 -16.69
C LEU A 19 -4.89 3.62 -17.44
N LEU A 20 -5.07 3.91 -18.71
CA LEU A 20 -4.05 4.56 -19.54
C LEU A 20 -3.70 5.95 -19.00
N LYS A 21 -4.72 6.75 -18.68
CA LYS A 21 -4.56 8.13 -18.23
C LYS A 21 -3.71 8.19 -16.94
N PHE A 22 -4.12 7.51 -15.87
CA PHE A 22 -3.38 7.60 -14.62
C PHE A 22 -2.01 6.90 -14.71
N SER A 23 -1.90 5.82 -15.46
CA SER A 23 -0.65 5.13 -15.71
C SER A 23 0.36 6.05 -16.39
N TRP A 24 -0.07 6.78 -17.39
CA TRP A 24 0.77 7.75 -18.11
C TRP A 24 1.19 8.92 -17.21
N LEU A 25 0.23 9.46 -16.42
CA LEU A 25 0.52 10.53 -15.47
C LEU A 25 1.56 10.09 -14.42
N PHE A 26 1.42 8.89 -13.87
CA PHE A 26 2.35 8.36 -12.89
C PHE A 26 3.72 8.08 -13.49
N ARG A 27 3.77 7.46 -14.68
CA ARG A 27 5.01 7.21 -15.40
C ARG A 27 5.81 8.49 -15.67
N ASN A 28 5.14 9.56 -16.10
CA ASN A 28 5.79 10.85 -16.33
C ASN A 28 6.25 11.53 -15.02
N SER A 29 5.88 11.00 -13.89
CA SER A 29 6.27 11.48 -12.56
C SER A 29 7.29 10.58 -11.87
N LEU A 30 7.83 9.55 -12.54
CA LEU A 30 8.76 8.60 -11.93
C LEU A 30 10.05 9.25 -11.43
N GLU A 31 10.55 10.26 -12.11
CA GLU A 31 11.73 11.01 -11.66
C GLU A 31 11.42 11.82 -10.39
N GLU A 32 10.27 12.50 -10.36
CA GLU A 32 9.78 13.21 -9.18
C GLU A 32 9.54 12.25 -8.02
N PHE A 33 8.96 11.07 -8.30
CA PHE A 33 8.75 10.00 -7.33
C PHE A 33 10.07 9.48 -6.75
N SER A 34 11.05 9.17 -7.59
CA SER A 34 12.39 8.72 -7.18
C SER A 34 13.08 9.76 -6.31
N THR A 35 13.09 11.03 -6.75
CA THR A 35 13.67 12.14 -5.98
C THR A 35 12.97 12.31 -4.63
N SER A 36 11.65 12.13 -4.57
CA SER A 36 10.88 12.23 -3.33
C SER A 36 11.20 11.08 -2.38
N ILE A 37 11.39 9.86 -2.90
CA ILE A 37 11.86 8.72 -2.10
C ILE A 37 13.26 9.02 -1.56
N ASP A 38 14.20 9.46 -2.37
CA ASP A 38 15.57 9.77 -1.94
C ASP A 38 15.59 10.85 -0.84
N ARG A 39 14.76 11.89 -0.95
CA ARG A 39 14.58 12.88 0.12
C ARG A 39 14.02 12.25 1.39
N SER A 40 13.09 11.32 1.25
CA SER A 40 12.45 10.66 2.41
C SER A 40 13.35 9.67 3.09
N LEU A 41 14.29 9.08 2.36
CA LEU A 41 15.37 8.31 2.96
C LEU A 41 16.22 9.18 3.90
N GLY A 42 16.23 10.51 3.70
CA GLY A 42 16.76 11.47 4.66
C GLY A 42 16.00 11.53 6.00
N TYR A 43 14.74 11.04 6.04
CA TYR A 43 13.89 11.01 7.24
C TYR A 43 13.59 9.59 7.72
N LEU A 44 14.39 8.59 7.30
CA LEU A 44 14.21 7.17 7.65
C LEU A 44 14.16 6.91 9.15
N ASP A 45 14.92 7.66 9.94
CA ASP A 45 14.88 7.64 11.40
C ASP A 45 13.46 7.88 11.94
N LYS A 46 12.69 8.77 11.31
CA LYS A 46 11.28 9.05 11.68
C LYS A 46 10.32 7.90 11.34
N ILE A 47 10.70 7.03 10.42
CA ILE A 47 9.90 5.91 9.94
C ILE A 47 10.35 4.59 10.57
N VAL A 48 11.66 4.38 10.63
CA VAL A 48 12.24 3.15 11.17
C VAL A 48 11.95 3.02 12.65
N LEU A 49 12.00 4.12 13.41
CA LEU A 49 11.78 4.07 14.85
C LEU A 49 10.36 3.59 15.22
N PRO A 50 9.26 4.19 14.73
CA PRO A 50 7.91 3.68 14.99
C PRO A 50 7.76 2.22 14.62
N THR A 51 8.40 1.80 13.53
CA THR A 51 8.37 0.43 13.03
C THR A 51 9.09 -0.55 13.91
N VAL A 52 10.32 -0.23 14.32
CA VAL A 52 11.07 -1.07 15.27
C VAL A 52 10.27 -1.23 16.57
N MET A 53 9.55 -0.17 16.98
CA MET A 53 8.71 -0.21 18.18
C MET A 53 7.45 -1.03 18.01
N ALA A 54 6.77 -0.92 16.87
CA ALA A 54 5.51 -1.60 16.59
C ALA A 54 5.69 -3.05 16.12
N SER A 55 6.87 -3.43 15.61
CA SER A 55 7.06 -4.75 15.02
C SER A 55 7.06 -5.84 16.10
N LYS A 56 6.09 -6.75 15.99
CA LYS A 56 6.00 -7.96 16.80
C LYS A 56 6.81 -9.13 16.24
N GLN A 57 7.24 -9.04 14.98
CA GLN A 57 7.85 -10.16 14.25
C GLN A 57 9.06 -9.72 13.43
N ASP A 58 10.14 -10.48 13.55
CA ASP A 58 11.44 -10.28 12.85
C ASP A 58 11.39 -10.48 11.32
N LYS A 59 10.26 -10.88 10.72
CA LYS A 59 10.31 -11.58 9.42
C LYS A 59 9.69 -10.89 8.21
N SER A 60 8.93 -9.83 8.33
CA SER A 60 8.14 -9.38 7.17
C SER A 60 7.97 -7.86 6.99
N TYR A 61 8.76 -7.07 7.68
CA TYR A 61 8.61 -5.64 7.58
C TYR A 61 9.47 -5.07 6.45
N ASN A 62 8.80 -4.43 5.48
CA ASN A 62 9.44 -3.58 4.48
C ASN A 62 9.30 -2.12 4.94
N PRO A 63 10.35 -1.46 5.46
CA PRO A 63 10.28 -0.08 5.94
C PRO A 63 9.93 0.92 4.82
N PHE A 64 10.02 0.50 3.57
CA PHE A 64 9.78 1.34 2.40
C PHE A 64 8.32 1.34 1.93
N SER A 65 7.52 0.34 2.34
CA SER A 65 6.13 0.23 1.88
C SER A 65 5.30 1.47 2.23
N GLU A 66 5.43 1.97 3.43
CA GLU A 66 4.69 3.16 3.89
C GLU A 66 5.16 4.45 3.17
N ILE A 67 6.47 4.57 2.93
CA ILE A 67 7.02 5.72 2.19
C ILE A 67 6.46 5.74 0.77
N ILE A 68 6.50 4.60 0.10
CA ILE A 68 6.06 4.43 -1.28
C ILE A 68 4.57 4.72 -1.39
N GLU A 69 3.77 4.16 -0.49
CA GLU A 69 2.33 4.39 -0.44
C GLU A 69 2.03 5.89 -0.33
N LYS A 70 2.60 6.58 0.66
CA LYS A 70 2.34 8.01 0.90
C LYS A 70 2.81 8.91 -0.24
N TYR A 71 3.99 8.65 -0.82
CA TYR A 71 4.45 9.44 -1.98
C TYR A 71 3.66 9.16 -3.24
N THR A 72 3.24 7.93 -3.45
CA THR A 72 2.36 7.58 -4.55
C THR A 72 1.02 8.30 -4.44
N ILE A 73 0.42 8.29 -3.25
CA ILE A 73 -0.82 9.04 -2.94
C ILE A 73 -0.62 10.53 -3.24
N TYR A 74 0.46 11.13 -2.74
CA TYR A 74 0.76 12.54 -2.94
C TYR A 74 0.87 12.89 -4.43
N ILE A 75 1.69 12.15 -5.18
CA ILE A 75 1.94 12.42 -6.60
C ILE A 75 0.66 12.21 -7.41
N LEU A 76 -0.06 11.11 -7.20
CA LEU A 76 -1.29 10.83 -7.93
C LEU A 76 -2.38 11.85 -7.61
N THR A 77 -2.56 12.23 -6.35
CA THR A 77 -3.51 13.28 -5.96
C THR A 77 -3.19 14.57 -6.69
N TYR A 78 -1.95 15.05 -6.60
CA TYR A 78 -1.52 16.30 -7.23
C TYR A 78 -1.69 16.30 -8.76
N LYS A 79 -1.38 15.17 -9.42
CA LYS A 79 -1.48 15.09 -10.89
C LYS A 79 -2.94 14.94 -11.33
N LEU A 80 -3.73 14.13 -10.63
CA LEU A 80 -5.14 13.89 -10.97
C LEU A 80 -6.04 15.09 -10.63
N GLU A 81 -5.72 15.87 -9.61
CA GLU A 81 -6.42 17.14 -9.33
C GLU A 81 -6.34 18.10 -10.51
N LYS A 82 -5.20 18.16 -11.20
CA LYS A 82 -5.05 18.95 -12.44
C LYS A 82 -5.91 18.46 -13.59
N GLU A 83 -6.32 17.19 -13.53
CA GLU A 83 -7.20 16.53 -14.48
C GLU A 83 -8.69 16.57 -14.06
N GLY A 84 -9.01 17.38 -13.05
CA GLY A 84 -10.38 17.60 -12.58
C GLY A 84 -10.89 16.58 -11.56
N TYR A 85 -10.00 15.74 -11.01
CA TYR A 85 -10.35 14.88 -9.88
C TYR A 85 -10.25 15.65 -8.56
N LYS A 86 -11.06 15.23 -7.59
CA LYS A 86 -11.06 15.73 -6.22
C LYS A 86 -10.87 14.58 -5.25
N LEU A 87 -10.07 14.79 -4.23
CA LEU A 87 -9.89 13.80 -3.17
C LEU A 87 -11.21 13.64 -2.40
N LEU A 88 -11.69 12.41 -2.28
CA LEU A 88 -12.81 12.09 -1.42
C LEU A 88 -12.36 11.95 0.03
N PRO A 89 -13.18 12.45 1.00
CA PRO A 89 -12.87 12.26 2.41
C PRO A 89 -12.85 10.77 2.75
N MET A 90 -12.02 10.40 3.73
CA MET A 90 -11.84 9.03 4.19
C MET A 90 -13.17 8.36 4.55
N GLY A 91 -13.46 7.24 3.96
CA GLY A 91 -14.66 6.40 4.15
C GLY A 91 -14.60 5.17 3.26
N TYR A 92 -13.79 5.24 2.22
CA TYR A 92 -13.43 4.13 1.34
C TYR A 92 -12.12 3.55 1.85
N SER A 93 -11.93 2.25 1.79
CA SER A 93 -10.72 1.62 2.35
C SER A 93 -9.59 1.45 1.31
N ALA A 94 -9.74 2.00 0.11
CA ALA A 94 -8.63 2.14 -0.82
C ALA A 94 -7.62 3.17 -0.28
N ASP A 95 -6.35 2.99 -0.59
CA ASP A 95 -5.29 3.89 -0.14
C ASP A 95 -5.50 5.31 -0.70
N LEU A 96 -6.06 5.42 -1.90
CA LEU A 96 -6.44 6.67 -2.53
C LEU A 96 -7.80 6.55 -3.19
N THR A 97 -8.74 7.46 -2.84
CA THR A 97 -10.04 7.58 -3.50
C THR A 97 -10.24 9.01 -3.99
N LEU A 98 -10.52 9.12 -5.27
CA LEU A 98 -10.74 10.39 -5.97
C LEU A 98 -12.06 10.34 -6.73
N GLU A 99 -12.68 11.49 -6.97
CA GLU A 99 -13.83 11.58 -7.84
C GLU A 99 -13.67 12.69 -8.88
N ASN A 100 -14.26 12.49 -10.04
CA ASN A 100 -14.54 13.55 -11.00
C ASN A 100 -16.05 13.60 -11.30
N ARG A 101 -16.43 14.24 -12.38
CA ARG A 101 -17.84 14.33 -12.80
C ARG A 101 -18.44 12.94 -13.08
N ASP A 102 -17.70 12.05 -13.73
CA ASP A 102 -18.23 10.83 -14.37
C ASP A 102 -18.00 9.56 -13.54
N HIS A 103 -16.95 9.52 -12.72
CA HIS A 103 -16.60 8.33 -11.97
C HIS A 103 -15.86 8.61 -10.65
N ILE A 104 -15.88 7.61 -9.80
CA ILE A 104 -15.08 7.49 -8.57
C ILE A 104 -13.94 6.53 -8.85
N LEU A 105 -12.72 6.95 -8.54
CA LEU A 105 -11.49 6.21 -8.77
C LEU A 105 -10.90 5.73 -7.45
N ASN A 106 -10.88 4.41 -7.25
CA ASN A 106 -10.21 3.76 -6.14
C ASN A 106 -8.86 3.21 -6.60
N ILE A 107 -7.77 3.62 -5.96
CA ILE A 107 -6.43 3.10 -6.22
C ILE A 107 -5.92 2.45 -4.95
N ASP A 108 -5.58 1.17 -5.04
CA ASP A 108 -4.99 0.38 -3.98
C ASP A 108 -3.50 0.17 -4.30
N ILE A 109 -2.64 0.56 -3.36
CA ILE A 109 -1.19 0.55 -3.55
C ILE A 109 -0.61 -0.66 -2.83
N LYS A 110 0.11 -1.50 -3.56
CA LYS A 110 0.72 -2.72 -3.03
C LYS A 110 2.22 -2.70 -3.21
N THR A 111 2.92 -3.19 -2.20
CA THR A 111 4.35 -3.47 -2.28
C THR A 111 4.57 -4.96 -2.12
N ALA A 112 5.30 -5.55 -3.05
CA ALA A 112 5.66 -6.96 -3.04
C ALA A 112 7.15 -7.14 -3.29
N ASN A 113 7.70 -8.29 -2.95
CA ASN A 113 9.05 -8.67 -3.32
C ASN A 113 9.08 -10.06 -3.96
N LEU A 114 10.16 -10.39 -4.60
CA LEU A 114 10.30 -11.67 -5.31
C LEU A 114 10.25 -12.90 -4.38
N ASP A 115 10.53 -12.74 -3.08
CA ASP A 115 10.40 -13.81 -2.08
C ASP A 115 8.96 -14.04 -1.63
N ASN A 116 8.10 -13.00 -1.77
CA ASN A 116 6.69 -13.10 -1.40
C ASN A 116 5.79 -12.74 -2.59
N PRO A 117 5.63 -13.64 -3.52
CA PRO A 117 4.94 -13.39 -4.79
C PRO A 117 3.41 -13.43 -4.68
N SER A 118 2.82 -13.30 -3.48
CA SER A 118 1.38 -13.45 -3.26
C SER A 118 0.52 -12.44 -4.03
N ASP A 119 1.05 -11.25 -4.29
CA ASP A 119 0.34 -10.16 -4.97
C ASP A 119 0.77 -9.96 -6.43
N PHE A 120 1.78 -10.66 -6.91
CA PHE A 120 2.21 -10.56 -8.31
C PHE A 120 2.29 -11.88 -9.08
N LYS A 121 1.95 -13.02 -8.46
CA LYS A 121 1.79 -14.31 -9.17
C LYS A 121 0.40 -14.40 -9.78
N LYS A 122 0.14 -13.58 -10.82
CA LYS A 122 -1.12 -13.59 -11.57
C LYS A 122 -2.35 -13.28 -10.73
N THR A 123 -2.17 -12.78 -9.49
CA THR A 123 -3.26 -12.44 -8.59
C THR A 123 -2.94 -11.19 -7.78
N ILE A 124 -3.97 -10.41 -7.46
CA ILE A 124 -3.90 -9.32 -6.50
C ILE A 124 -4.97 -9.51 -5.41
N ASN A 125 -4.58 -9.32 -4.15
CA ASN A 125 -5.50 -9.37 -3.01
C ASN A 125 -6.04 -7.97 -2.72
N LEU A 126 -7.37 -7.86 -2.66
CA LEU A 126 -8.09 -6.62 -2.41
C LEU A 126 -9.12 -6.83 -1.29
N GLY A 127 -9.38 -5.81 -0.49
CA GLY A 127 -10.48 -5.82 0.47
C GLY A 127 -11.84 -5.80 -0.25
N ILE A 128 -12.88 -6.41 0.33
CA ILE A 128 -14.24 -6.33 -0.22
C ILE A 128 -14.79 -4.89 -0.21
N ASN A 129 -14.18 -4.02 0.56
CA ASN A 129 -14.44 -2.58 0.65
C ASN A 129 -13.55 -1.74 -0.28
N GLN A 130 -12.77 -2.38 -1.14
CA GLN A 130 -11.94 -1.74 -2.18
C GLN A 130 -12.43 -2.07 -3.59
N ILE A 131 -13.21 -3.15 -3.75
CA ILE A 131 -13.70 -3.65 -5.03
C ILE A 131 -15.22 -3.53 -5.11
N THR A 132 -15.72 -3.57 -6.33
CA THR A 132 -17.16 -3.58 -6.63
C THR A 132 -17.66 -4.94 -7.11
N HIS A 133 -16.76 -5.90 -7.31
CA HIS A 133 -17.04 -7.22 -7.87
C HIS A 133 -17.28 -8.27 -6.78
N VAL A 134 -18.24 -9.16 -7.00
CA VAL A 134 -18.47 -10.32 -6.13
C VAL A 134 -17.36 -11.36 -6.30
N ALA A 135 -17.02 -12.08 -5.25
CA ALA A 135 -16.00 -13.13 -5.27
C ALA A 135 -16.60 -14.49 -4.90
N ARG A 136 -16.17 -15.55 -5.59
CA ARG A 136 -16.60 -16.92 -5.26
C ARG A 136 -15.90 -17.44 -4.01
N LEU A 137 -16.64 -18.11 -3.13
CA LEU A 137 -16.07 -18.90 -2.05
C LEU A 137 -15.53 -20.22 -2.61
N PRO A 138 -14.28 -20.62 -2.29
CA PRO A 138 -13.72 -21.93 -2.68
C PRO A 138 -14.30 -23.04 -1.79
N ILE A 139 -15.60 -23.32 -1.91
CA ILE A 139 -16.26 -24.39 -1.16
C ILE A 139 -16.17 -25.69 -1.94
N ASN A 140 -15.82 -26.77 -1.25
CA ASN A 140 -15.78 -28.10 -1.82
C ASN A 140 -17.23 -28.52 -2.20
N ARG A 141 -17.49 -28.59 -3.51
CA ARG A 141 -18.82 -28.81 -4.12
C ARG A 141 -19.53 -30.12 -3.69
N LYS A 142 -18.84 -31.01 -2.98
CA LYS A 142 -19.44 -32.29 -2.53
C LYS A 142 -20.63 -32.12 -1.56
N PHE A 143 -20.74 -30.96 -0.90
CA PHE A 143 -21.72 -30.74 0.16
C PHE A 143 -22.75 -29.64 -0.12
N LEU A 144 -22.57 -28.81 -1.15
CA LEU A 144 -23.44 -27.67 -1.39
C LEU A 144 -23.72 -27.47 -2.89
N PRO A 145 -24.99 -27.38 -3.30
CA PRO A 145 -25.40 -27.37 -4.71
C PRO A 145 -25.19 -26.04 -5.43
N ALA A 146 -24.84 -24.97 -4.73
CA ALA A 146 -24.71 -23.64 -5.31
C ALA A 146 -23.38 -22.96 -4.93
N PRO A 147 -22.81 -22.12 -5.81
CA PRO A 147 -21.67 -21.30 -5.45
C PRO A 147 -22.09 -20.24 -4.42
N PHE A 148 -21.36 -20.17 -3.31
CA PHE A 148 -21.49 -19.07 -2.37
C PHE A 148 -20.61 -17.90 -2.82
N PHE A 149 -21.08 -16.68 -2.53
CA PHE A 149 -20.41 -15.46 -2.91
C PHE A 149 -20.12 -14.59 -1.70
N VAL A 150 -18.97 -13.91 -1.75
CA VAL A 150 -18.67 -12.77 -0.89
C VAL A 150 -19.02 -11.51 -1.68
N TYR A 151 -19.87 -10.69 -1.10
CA TYR A 151 -20.34 -9.47 -1.73
C TYR A 151 -19.45 -8.29 -1.33
N PRO A 152 -19.13 -7.41 -2.27
CA PRO A 152 -18.43 -6.17 -1.98
C PRO A 152 -19.33 -5.24 -1.14
N THR A 153 -18.70 -4.36 -0.37
CA THR A 153 -19.41 -3.33 0.38
C THR A 153 -19.56 -2.02 -0.41
N ILE A 154 -18.87 -1.90 -1.52
CA ILE A 154 -18.95 -0.76 -2.44
C ILE A 154 -19.78 -1.15 -3.66
N PRO A 155 -20.80 -0.36 -4.04
CA PRO A 155 -21.56 -0.63 -5.25
C PRO A 155 -20.73 -0.33 -6.51
N PRO A 156 -21.07 -0.95 -7.65
CA PRO A 156 -20.36 -0.72 -8.92
C PRO A 156 -20.63 0.69 -9.52
N TYR A 157 -21.63 1.38 -9.01
CA TYR A 157 -21.95 2.77 -9.36
C TYR A 157 -22.79 3.41 -8.26
N TYR A 158 -22.75 4.73 -8.20
CA TYR A 158 -23.68 5.54 -7.40
C TYR A 158 -24.64 6.27 -8.31
N LYS A 159 -25.92 6.29 -7.93
CA LYS A 159 -26.95 7.10 -8.57
C LYS A 159 -27.35 8.23 -7.63
N PHE A 160 -27.17 9.46 -8.08
CA PHE A 160 -27.49 10.67 -7.32
C PHE A 160 -28.96 11.08 -7.53
N PRO A 161 -29.54 11.89 -6.61
CA PRO A 161 -30.94 12.35 -6.73
C PRO A 161 -31.25 13.13 -8.00
N ASN A 162 -30.26 13.80 -8.58
CA ASN A 162 -30.34 14.51 -9.86
C ASN A 162 -30.37 13.57 -11.08
N GLY A 163 -30.31 12.26 -10.87
CA GLY A 163 -30.28 11.24 -11.93
C GLY A 163 -28.87 10.92 -12.46
N GLU A 164 -27.86 11.65 -12.05
CA GLU A 164 -26.46 11.42 -12.42
C GLU A 164 -25.97 10.07 -11.91
N ILE A 165 -25.19 9.35 -12.72
CA ILE A 165 -24.60 8.06 -12.38
C ILE A 165 -23.09 8.21 -12.44
N LYS A 166 -22.40 7.85 -11.33
CA LYS A 166 -20.94 7.76 -11.28
C LYS A 166 -20.51 6.31 -11.15
N LEU A 167 -19.70 5.83 -12.09
CA LEU A 167 -19.07 4.50 -12.00
C LEU A 167 -18.02 4.48 -10.90
N VAL A 168 -17.88 3.37 -10.22
CA VAL A 168 -16.80 3.12 -9.26
C VAL A 168 -15.76 2.24 -9.93
N LEU A 169 -14.60 2.79 -10.23
CA LEU A 169 -13.50 2.12 -10.90
C LEU A 169 -12.40 1.79 -9.87
N THR A 170 -11.85 0.58 -9.95
CA THR A 170 -10.80 0.13 -9.03
C THR A 170 -9.54 -0.24 -9.79
N TYR A 171 -8.40 0.24 -9.29
CA TYR A 171 -7.08 -0.08 -9.84
C TYR A 171 -6.12 -0.50 -8.73
N GLY A 172 -5.24 -1.44 -9.04
CA GLY A 172 -4.07 -1.76 -8.23
C GLY A 172 -2.84 -1.07 -8.80
N LEU A 173 -2.02 -0.48 -7.96
CA LEU A 173 -0.68 -0.02 -8.31
C LEU A 173 0.33 -0.81 -7.49
N LEU A 174 1.08 -1.67 -8.16
CA LEU A 174 1.95 -2.66 -7.54
C LEU A 174 3.41 -2.31 -7.77
N PHE A 175 4.16 -2.18 -6.67
CA PHE A 175 5.61 -1.98 -6.64
C PHE A 175 6.29 -3.29 -6.29
N ILE A 176 7.06 -3.84 -7.21
CA ILE A 176 7.82 -5.09 -6.99
C ILE A 176 9.26 -4.75 -6.68
N TYR A 177 9.77 -5.29 -5.58
CA TYR A 177 11.14 -5.12 -5.12
C TYR A 177 11.97 -6.39 -5.33
N PRO A 178 13.31 -6.27 -5.33
CA PRO A 178 14.19 -7.42 -5.24
C PRO A 178 13.84 -8.30 -4.03
N PRO A 179 14.38 -9.54 -3.96
CA PRO A 179 14.23 -10.37 -2.78
C PRO A 179 14.59 -9.61 -1.50
N TYR A 180 13.79 -9.80 -0.44
CA TYR A 180 14.04 -9.14 0.84
C TYR A 180 15.44 -9.46 1.38
N SER A 181 15.92 -10.69 1.14
CA SER A 181 17.29 -11.12 1.44
C SER A 181 18.34 -10.21 0.81
N ASP A 182 18.11 -9.74 -0.42
CA ASP A 182 19.03 -8.87 -1.15
C ASP A 182 18.93 -7.42 -0.66
N LEU A 183 17.72 -6.92 -0.41
CA LEU A 183 17.50 -5.61 0.21
C LEU A 183 18.16 -5.52 1.59
N MET A 184 18.05 -6.58 2.38
CA MET A 184 18.58 -6.64 3.75
C MET A 184 20.00 -7.20 3.83
N ARG A 185 20.63 -7.54 2.69
CA ARG A 185 21.99 -8.09 2.68
C ARG A 185 22.96 -7.09 3.31
N GLY A 186 23.65 -7.53 4.38
CA GLY A 186 24.63 -6.73 5.11
C GLY A 186 24.06 -5.69 6.09
N ILE A 187 22.71 -5.56 6.21
CA ILE A 187 22.08 -4.69 7.23
C ILE A 187 21.12 -5.45 8.15
N ARG A 188 20.81 -6.71 7.82
CA ARG A 188 19.88 -7.53 8.60
C ARG A 188 20.35 -7.71 10.04
N GLN A 189 21.65 -7.85 10.24
CA GLN A 189 22.20 -8.03 11.59
C GLN A 189 21.97 -6.79 12.44
N GLU A 190 22.26 -5.59 11.89
CA GLU A 190 22.04 -4.33 12.56
C GLU A 190 20.55 -4.12 12.90
N TYR A 191 19.65 -4.42 11.96
CA TYR A 191 18.22 -4.37 12.23
C TYR A 191 17.82 -5.28 13.40
N VAL A 192 18.26 -6.55 13.39
CA VAL A 192 17.96 -7.51 14.45
C VAL A 192 18.54 -7.04 15.77
N GLU A 193 19.75 -6.46 15.80
CA GLU A 193 20.36 -5.92 17.01
C GLU A 193 19.62 -4.72 17.56
N VAL A 194 19.22 -3.75 16.71
CA VAL A 194 18.41 -2.58 17.09
C VAL A 194 17.10 -3.06 17.71
N PHE A 195 16.40 -3.97 17.05
CA PHE A 195 15.12 -4.50 17.50
C PHE A 195 15.21 -5.27 18.83
N LYS A 196 16.20 -6.17 18.95
CA LYS A 196 16.42 -6.94 20.20
C LYS A 196 16.81 -6.03 21.35
N PHE A 197 17.66 -5.03 21.10
CA PHE A 197 18.08 -4.08 22.11
C PHE A 197 16.90 -3.24 22.60
N PHE A 198 16.06 -2.72 21.67
CA PHE A 198 14.84 -2.03 22.02
C PHE A 198 13.95 -2.87 22.94
N ARG A 199 13.61 -4.09 22.54
CA ARG A 199 12.72 -4.96 23.31
C ARG A 199 13.27 -5.33 24.69
N ARG A 200 14.57 -5.56 24.80
CA ARG A 200 15.19 -6.06 26.04
C ARG A 200 15.51 -4.96 27.05
N LYS A 201 15.94 -3.81 26.58
CA LYS A 201 16.44 -2.71 27.40
C LYS A 201 15.54 -1.48 27.36
N VAL A 202 15.41 -0.89 26.19
CA VAL A 202 14.80 0.43 26.00
C VAL A 202 13.31 0.45 26.36
N ARG A 203 12.56 -0.58 26.01
CA ARG A 203 11.12 -0.64 26.33
C ARG A 203 10.86 -0.58 27.84
N LYS A 204 11.68 -1.24 28.65
CA LYS A 204 11.54 -1.20 30.10
C LYS A 204 11.79 0.19 30.67
N THR A 205 12.74 0.91 30.11
CA THR A 205 13.08 2.29 30.46
C THR A 205 11.99 3.27 30.00
N LEU A 206 11.43 3.10 28.80
CA LEU A 206 10.42 4.00 28.25
C LEU A 206 9.09 3.95 28.99
N ILE A 207 8.66 2.79 29.47
CA ILE A 207 7.34 2.65 30.12
C ILE A 207 7.19 3.61 31.31
N PRO A 208 8.08 3.66 32.30
CA PRO A 208 7.99 4.61 33.40
C PRO A 208 8.03 6.07 32.95
N ILE A 209 8.85 6.40 31.97
CA ILE A 209 8.93 7.75 31.37
C ILE A 209 7.59 8.17 30.80
N LEU A 210 7.00 7.33 29.95
CA LEU A 210 5.74 7.60 29.31
C LEU A 210 4.56 7.65 30.28
N VAL A 211 4.55 6.77 31.30
CA VAL A 211 3.57 6.84 32.40
C VAL A 211 3.62 8.19 33.08
N LYS A 212 4.81 8.69 33.40
CA LYS A 212 5.01 9.98 34.06
C LYS A 212 4.61 11.17 33.16
N LEU A 213 4.99 11.13 31.89
CA LEU A 213 4.74 12.23 30.95
C LEU A 213 3.29 12.28 30.43
N LEU A 214 2.66 11.14 30.25
CA LEU A 214 1.29 11.05 29.75
C LEU A 214 0.23 11.11 30.85
N GLY A 215 0.61 10.83 32.11
CA GLY A 215 -0.32 10.75 33.23
C GLY A 215 -1.29 9.56 33.13
N VAL A 216 -0.94 8.51 32.41
CA VAL A 216 -1.76 7.30 32.22
C VAL A 216 -1.12 6.09 32.90
N ASN A 217 -1.88 5.02 33.09
CA ASN A 217 -1.37 3.81 33.72
C ASN A 217 -0.41 3.01 32.82
N LYS A 218 0.32 2.09 33.41
CA LYS A 218 1.31 1.25 32.70
C LYS A 218 0.68 0.41 31.60
N GLU A 219 -0.49 -0.16 31.86
CA GLU A 219 -1.21 -1.02 30.92
C GLU A 219 -1.57 -0.24 29.65
N ARG A 220 -2.00 1.02 29.83
CA ARG A 220 -2.31 1.90 28.71
C ARG A 220 -1.07 2.26 27.88
N VAL A 221 0.07 2.53 28.53
CA VAL A 221 1.33 2.77 27.83
C VAL A 221 1.76 1.51 27.04
N GLU A 222 1.65 0.35 27.65
CA GLU A 222 1.99 -0.92 26.98
C GLU A 222 1.08 -1.17 25.76
N GLU A 223 -0.22 -0.87 25.85
CA GLU A 223 -1.16 -0.94 24.75
C GLU A 223 -0.77 0.02 23.60
N ILE A 224 -0.46 1.27 23.92
CA ILE A 224 0.00 2.27 22.94
C ILE A 224 1.28 1.81 22.23
N LEU A 225 2.28 1.34 22.99
CA LEU A 225 3.54 0.84 22.44
C LEU A 225 3.40 -0.46 21.63
N MET A 226 2.27 -1.16 21.79
CA MET A 226 1.94 -2.38 21.06
C MET A 226 0.91 -2.16 19.96
N SER A 227 0.32 -0.95 19.88
CA SER A 227 -0.64 -0.63 18.84
C SER A 227 0.04 -0.68 17.48
N LYS A 228 -0.63 -1.33 16.53
CA LYS A 228 -0.15 -1.33 15.15
C LYS A 228 -0.46 0.01 14.51
N PRO A 229 0.45 0.55 13.68
CA PRO A 229 0.20 1.76 12.90
C PRO A 229 -0.91 1.64 11.84
N GLU A 230 -1.53 0.48 11.70
CA GLU A 230 -2.63 0.20 10.75
C GLU A 230 -3.97 0.87 11.10
N LYS A 231 -4.05 1.60 12.20
CA LYS A 231 -5.26 2.34 12.54
C LYS A 231 -5.34 3.64 11.73
N SER A 232 -6.41 3.81 10.99
CA SER A 232 -6.72 5.05 10.25
C SER A 232 -6.92 6.29 11.13
N ARG A 233 -6.88 6.15 12.46
CA ARG A 233 -7.01 7.26 13.42
C ARG A 233 -6.11 6.99 14.62
N TYR A 234 -5.13 7.86 14.81
CA TYR A 234 -4.36 7.92 16.04
C TYR A 234 -5.18 8.62 17.13
N THR A 235 -5.16 8.08 18.34
CA THR A 235 -5.65 8.79 19.50
C THR A 235 -4.68 9.95 19.82
N ARG A 236 -5.18 10.96 20.58
CA ARG A 236 -4.32 12.06 21.04
C ARG A 236 -3.12 11.54 21.84
N GLU A 237 -3.32 10.52 22.64
CA GLU A 237 -2.27 9.86 23.44
C GLU A 237 -1.21 9.19 22.56
N GLU A 238 -1.62 8.49 21.50
CA GLU A 238 -0.70 7.86 20.54
C GLU A 238 0.17 8.91 19.83
N LEU A 239 -0.43 10.04 19.40
CA LEU A 239 0.33 11.14 18.76
C LEU A 239 1.33 11.80 19.71
N ILE A 240 0.92 12.05 20.96
CA ILE A 240 1.82 12.62 21.97
C ILE A 240 2.95 11.64 22.29
N THR A 241 2.63 10.35 22.45
CA THR A 241 3.62 9.29 22.69
C THR A 241 4.64 9.24 21.56
N GLU A 242 4.17 9.27 20.29
CA GLU A 242 5.07 9.28 19.14
C GLU A 242 6.00 10.49 19.14
N SER A 243 5.48 11.68 19.47
CA SER A 243 6.29 12.90 19.56
C SER A 243 7.35 12.81 20.65
N ILE A 244 6.99 12.32 21.85
CA ILE A 244 7.94 12.12 22.96
C ILE A 244 9.05 11.14 22.56
N ILE A 245 8.68 10.01 21.93
CA ILE A 245 9.62 9.00 21.50
C ILE A 245 10.58 9.56 20.45
N ARG A 246 10.09 10.34 19.50
CA ARG A 246 10.93 11.02 18.51
C ARG A 246 11.89 12.01 19.18
N GLY A 247 11.40 12.82 20.12
CA GLY A 247 12.24 13.73 20.91
C GLY A 247 13.37 12.98 21.60
N ILE A 248 13.07 11.87 22.25
CA ILE A 248 14.08 11.08 23.00
C ILE A 248 15.14 10.44 22.07
N PHE A 249 14.75 9.88 20.91
CA PHE A 249 15.66 9.05 20.11
C PHE A 249 16.25 9.72 18.88
N ILE A 250 15.59 10.75 18.35
CA ILE A 250 15.97 11.37 17.08
C ILE A 250 16.62 12.73 17.27
N TYR A 251 16.14 13.50 18.25
CA TYR A 251 16.60 14.89 18.47
C TYR A 251 17.44 14.96 19.75
N GLU A 252 18.77 15.07 19.61
CA GLU A 252 19.69 15.08 20.77
C GLU A 252 19.35 16.19 21.78
N GLN A 253 19.09 17.40 21.30
CA GLN A 253 18.75 18.53 22.17
C GLN A 253 17.43 18.32 22.91
N GLU A 254 16.42 17.78 22.23
CA GLU A 254 15.13 17.47 22.86
C GLU A 254 15.26 16.32 23.86
N ARG A 255 16.08 15.32 23.52
CA ARG A 255 16.38 14.19 24.41
C ARG A 255 16.93 14.68 25.74
N ASP A 256 17.96 15.51 25.71
CA ASP A 256 18.62 15.98 26.92
C ASP A 256 17.66 16.83 27.75
N ALA A 257 16.90 17.72 27.14
CA ALA A 257 15.87 18.49 27.82
C ALA A 257 14.76 17.63 28.46
N ILE A 258 14.33 16.55 27.79
CA ILE A 258 13.33 15.60 28.33
C ILE A 258 13.95 14.79 29.48
N LEU A 259 15.16 14.27 29.31
CA LEU A 259 15.79 13.38 30.28
C LEU A 259 16.32 14.11 31.53
N GLU A 260 16.71 15.38 31.42
CA GLU A 260 17.13 16.21 32.54
C GLU A 260 15.99 16.50 33.53
N ASN A 261 14.76 16.64 33.01
CA ASN A 261 13.57 16.88 33.83
C ASN A 261 12.97 15.60 34.45
N LEU A 262 13.58 14.45 34.17
CA LEU A 262 13.13 13.15 34.66
C LEU A 262 14.23 12.56 35.53
N ASP A 263 13.88 12.09 36.72
CA ASP A 263 14.79 11.33 37.59
C ASP A 263 14.99 9.94 36.99
N ILE A 264 15.93 9.83 36.05
CA ILE A 264 16.23 8.63 35.29
C ILE A 264 17.60 8.10 35.73
N SER A 265 17.68 6.82 35.96
CA SER A 265 18.97 6.17 36.36
C SER A 265 20.02 6.34 35.24
N LEU A 266 21.28 6.41 35.64
CA LEU A 266 22.42 6.46 34.70
C LEU A 266 22.41 5.27 33.73
N GLU A 267 21.99 4.09 34.18
CA GLU A 267 21.86 2.90 33.31
C GLU A 267 20.80 3.06 32.25
N ASP A 268 19.64 3.63 32.60
CA ASP A 268 18.55 3.89 31.69
C ASP A 268 18.92 4.95 30.65
N ARG A 269 19.59 6.03 31.08
CA ARG A 269 20.11 7.07 30.17
C ARG A 269 21.07 6.46 29.15
N LYS A 270 22.02 5.65 29.60
CA LYS A 270 22.98 4.94 28.75
C LYS A 270 22.28 3.96 27.78
N ALA A 271 21.19 3.31 28.21
CA ALA A 271 20.41 2.44 27.33
C ALA A 271 19.72 3.22 26.19
N ILE A 272 19.20 4.41 26.48
CA ILE A 272 18.59 5.31 25.50
C ILE A 272 19.64 5.80 24.50
N GLU A 273 20.77 6.27 24.95
CA GLU A 273 21.87 6.76 24.11
C GLU A 273 22.41 5.65 23.18
N THR A 274 22.68 4.47 23.74
CA THR A 274 23.14 3.30 22.97
C THR A 274 22.12 2.90 21.89
N PHE A 275 20.82 3.01 22.19
CA PHE A 275 19.79 2.71 21.21
C PHE A 275 19.77 3.76 20.09
N SER A 276 19.88 5.04 20.42
CA SER A 276 19.95 6.13 19.43
C SER A 276 21.12 5.96 18.46
N GLU A 277 22.29 5.61 18.99
CA GLU A 277 23.47 5.32 18.16
C GLU A 277 23.26 4.12 17.22
N LYS A 278 22.68 3.03 17.74
CA LYS A 278 22.37 1.84 16.94
C LYS A 278 21.34 2.14 15.85
N LEU A 279 20.32 2.92 16.19
CA LEU A 279 19.27 3.35 15.25
C LEU A 279 19.89 4.21 14.14
N LYS A 280 20.72 5.19 14.50
CA LYS A 280 21.43 6.04 13.53
C LYS A 280 22.29 5.21 12.59
N LYS A 281 23.13 4.33 13.12
CA LYS A 281 24.00 3.44 12.32
C LYS A 281 23.18 2.57 11.34
N PHE A 282 22.06 2.03 11.78
CA PHE A 282 21.17 1.26 10.92
C PHE A 282 20.55 2.13 9.81
N THR A 283 20.09 3.33 10.16
CA THR A 283 19.49 4.28 9.22
C THR A 283 20.48 4.75 8.17
N ASP A 284 21.72 5.05 8.57
CA ASP A 284 22.78 5.45 7.64
C ASP A 284 23.08 4.34 6.63
N LYS A 285 23.17 3.08 7.09
CA LYS A 285 23.33 1.95 6.18
C LYS A 285 22.15 1.73 5.23
N LEU A 286 20.93 2.05 5.67
CA LEU A 286 19.77 2.03 4.77
C LEU A 286 19.85 3.09 3.68
N ARG A 287 20.33 4.30 4.02
CA ARG A 287 20.50 5.41 3.07
C ARG A 287 21.49 5.13 1.96
N GLU A 288 22.52 4.31 2.24
CA GLU A 288 23.54 3.92 1.26
C GLU A 288 23.02 2.94 0.19
N ARG A 289 21.75 2.50 0.31
CA ARG A 289 21.19 1.50 -0.57
C ARG A 289 20.33 2.09 -1.68
N ASP A 290 20.50 1.56 -2.89
CA ASP A 290 19.60 1.84 -4.01
C ASP A 290 18.32 0.97 -3.86
N ILE A 291 17.25 1.61 -3.34
CA ILE A 291 15.99 0.95 -3.01
C ILE A 291 14.95 1.30 -4.07
N LYS A 292 15.24 0.94 -5.31
CA LYS A 292 14.29 1.11 -6.40
C LYS A 292 13.47 -0.16 -6.61
N PRO A 293 12.17 -0.02 -6.92
CA PRO A 293 11.39 -1.15 -7.37
C PRO A 293 11.98 -1.70 -8.67
N ILE A 294 11.95 -3.03 -8.84
CA ILE A 294 12.35 -3.68 -10.08
C ILE A 294 11.25 -3.64 -11.14
N ALA A 295 10.01 -3.43 -10.71
CA ALA A 295 8.90 -3.13 -11.59
C ALA A 295 7.82 -2.32 -10.87
N ILE A 296 7.11 -1.49 -11.64
CA ILE A 296 5.90 -0.77 -11.22
C ILE A 296 4.80 -1.14 -12.21
N ILE A 297 3.69 -1.65 -11.69
CA ILE A 297 2.63 -2.24 -12.50
C ILE A 297 1.29 -1.62 -12.12
N ALA A 298 0.51 -1.20 -13.11
CA ALA A 298 -0.88 -0.80 -12.95
C ALA A 298 -1.81 -1.92 -13.41
N ILE A 299 -2.86 -2.21 -12.63
CA ILE A 299 -3.82 -3.29 -12.87
C ILE A 299 -5.23 -2.71 -12.81
N ALA A 300 -6.01 -2.86 -13.90
CA ALA A 300 -7.43 -2.54 -13.88
C ALA A 300 -8.25 -3.72 -13.32
N ILE A 301 -8.98 -3.49 -12.25
CA ILE A 301 -9.86 -4.46 -11.60
C ILE A 301 -11.25 -4.33 -12.23
N PRO A 302 -11.82 -5.39 -12.84
CA PRO A 302 -13.13 -5.33 -13.46
C PRO A 302 -14.23 -4.80 -12.55
N ASN A 303 -15.03 -3.86 -13.04
CA ASN A 303 -16.20 -3.35 -12.35
C ASN A 303 -17.24 -4.46 -12.15
N GLY A 304 -17.99 -4.41 -11.05
CA GLY A 304 -18.99 -5.42 -10.70
C GLY A 304 -20.14 -5.58 -11.71
N LEU A 305 -20.38 -4.59 -12.57
CA LEU A 305 -21.32 -4.70 -13.69
C LEU A 305 -20.83 -5.67 -14.77
N LEU A 306 -19.54 -5.95 -14.84
CA LEU A 306 -18.94 -6.87 -15.79
C LEU A 306 -18.91 -8.32 -15.29
N LYS A 307 -19.66 -8.64 -14.22
CA LYS A 307 -19.62 -9.93 -13.52
C LYS A 307 -19.77 -11.14 -14.43
N GLU A 308 -20.60 -11.07 -15.45
CA GLU A 308 -20.82 -12.20 -16.37
C GLU A 308 -19.56 -12.62 -17.13
N LYS A 309 -18.64 -11.68 -17.38
CA LYS A 309 -17.39 -11.92 -18.11
C LYS A 309 -16.19 -12.21 -17.19
N TYR A 310 -16.26 -11.81 -15.91
CA TYR A 310 -15.10 -11.86 -15.00
C TYR A 310 -15.33 -12.60 -13.67
N LEU A 311 -16.54 -13.16 -13.44
CA LEU A 311 -16.86 -13.83 -12.17
C LEU A 311 -15.93 -14.99 -11.84
N ASP A 312 -15.44 -15.72 -12.84
CA ASP A 312 -14.48 -16.81 -12.69
C ASP A 312 -13.10 -16.35 -12.21
N LYS A 313 -12.78 -15.07 -12.38
CA LYS A 313 -11.51 -14.46 -12.00
C LYS A 313 -11.46 -13.96 -10.56
N PHE A 314 -12.60 -13.96 -9.84
CA PHE A 314 -12.67 -13.50 -8.45
C PHE A 314 -12.95 -14.65 -7.50
N VAL A 315 -12.00 -14.87 -6.57
CA VAL A 315 -12.10 -15.89 -5.52
C VAL A 315 -11.89 -15.22 -4.16
N SER A 316 -12.59 -15.66 -3.12
CA SER A 316 -12.37 -15.11 -1.78
C SER A 316 -10.91 -15.29 -1.33
N GLY A 317 -10.39 -14.29 -0.64
CA GLY A 317 -9.05 -14.32 -0.06
C GLY A 317 -8.94 -15.21 1.18
N LYS A 318 -7.78 -15.17 1.84
CA LYS A 318 -7.50 -15.96 3.06
C LYS A 318 -8.47 -15.67 4.20
N ASN A 319 -8.99 -14.46 4.29
CA ASN A 319 -9.98 -14.04 5.30
C ASN A 319 -11.39 -14.09 4.71
N TYR A 320 -11.79 -15.17 4.16
CA TYR A 320 -13.02 -15.53 3.42
C TYR A 320 -14.06 -14.41 3.20
N SER A 321 -14.46 -13.69 4.25
CA SER A 321 -15.49 -12.64 4.20
C SER A 321 -14.98 -11.20 4.04
N LYS A 322 -13.67 -10.97 4.08
CA LYS A 322 -13.09 -9.61 4.14
C LYS A 322 -12.19 -9.27 2.95
N SER A 323 -11.84 -10.24 2.14
CA SER A 323 -10.96 -10.02 0.99
C SER A 323 -11.34 -10.88 -0.21
N ALA A 324 -11.04 -10.38 -1.39
CA ALA A 324 -11.15 -11.08 -2.65
C ALA A 324 -9.79 -11.11 -3.34
N ARG A 325 -9.56 -12.15 -4.12
CA ARG A 325 -8.39 -12.33 -4.94
C ARG A 325 -8.82 -12.25 -6.40
N TYR A 326 -8.33 -11.24 -7.10
CA TYR A 326 -8.53 -11.11 -8.54
C TYR A 326 -7.40 -11.80 -9.28
N HIS A 327 -7.75 -12.74 -10.18
CA HIS A 327 -6.82 -13.47 -11.04
C HIS A 327 -6.76 -12.77 -12.39
N TYR A 328 -5.61 -12.16 -12.71
CA TYR A 328 -5.40 -11.40 -13.94
C TYR A 328 -4.57 -12.17 -14.98
N GLU A 329 -4.56 -13.52 -14.92
CA GLU A 329 -3.77 -14.37 -15.82
C GLU A 329 -3.99 -14.05 -17.30
N ASP A 330 -5.24 -13.91 -17.72
CA ASP A 330 -5.58 -13.54 -19.10
C ASP A 330 -5.54 -12.02 -19.37
N GLY A 331 -5.31 -11.24 -18.37
CA GLY A 331 -5.01 -9.81 -18.25
C GLY A 331 -5.48 -8.85 -19.36
N ILE A 332 -6.57 -9.18 -20.07
CA ILE A 332 -7.07 -8.39 -21.19
C ILE A 332 -8.48 -7.85 -20.94
N PHE A 333 -8.84 -6.78 -21.66
CA PHE A 333 -10.18 -6.23 -21.75
C PHE A 333 -11.00 -7.11 -22.70
N LYS A 334 -11.74 -8.10 -22.15
CA LYS A 334 -12.40 -9.17 -22.92
C LYS A 334 -13.50 -8.67 -23.83
N ILE A 335 -14.33 -7.71 -23.38
CA ILE A 335 -15.47 -7.20 -24.14
C ILE A 335 -14.97 -6.31 -25.26
N ILE A 336 -13.93 -5.51 -25.03
CA ILE A 336 -13.28 -4.73 -26.09
C ILE A 336 -12.77 -5.68 -27.17
N LYS A 337 -12.03 -6.72 -26.78
CA LYS A 337 -11.54 -7.72 -27.74
C LYS A 337 -12.67 -8.40 -28.53
N GLU A 338 -13.75 -8.80 -27.86
CA GLU A 338 -14.91 -9.43 -28.51
C GLU A 338 -15.58 -8.49 -29.53
N LYS A 339 -15.68 -7.19 -29.23
CA LYS A 339 -16.36 -6.22 -30.11
C LYS A 339 -15.48 -5.64 -31.24
N THR A 340 -14.20 -5.43 -30.95
CA THR A 340 -13.29 -4.70 -31.86
C THR A 340 -12.25 -5.59 -32.52
N GLY A 341 -12.00 -6.77 -31.96
CA GLY A 341 -10.87 -7.62 -32.33
C GLY A 341 -9.53 -7.16 -31.74
N GLU A 342 -9.46 -5.98 -31.12
CA GLU A 342 -8.25 -5.44 -30.52
C GLU A 342 -8.00 -6.03 -29.14
N GLU A 343 -6.78 -6.49 -28.89
CA GLU A 343 -6.38 -7.05 -27.62
C GLU A 343 -5.62 -6.02 -26.81
N PHE A 344 -6.25 -5.52 -25.74
CA PHE A 344 -5.63 -4.57 -24.83
C PHE A 344 -5.48 -5.16 -23.42
N PRO A 345 -4.29 -5.08 -22.77
CA PRO A 345 -4.07 -5.66 -21.46
C PRO A 345 -4.68 -4.80 -20.34
N ARG A 346 -5.21 -5.47 -19.30
CA ARG A 346 -5.60 -4.86 -18.02
C ARG A 346 -4.41 -4.63 -17.08
N VAL A 347 -3.22 -5.10 -17.48
CA VAL A 347 -1.97 -5.04 -16.71
C VAL A 347 -0.93 -4.28 -17.52
N LEU A 348 -0.48 -3.15 -17.01
CA LEU A 348 0.51 -2.30 -17.67
C LEU A 348 1.76 -2.17 -16.80
N PHE A 349 2.93 -2.40 -17.39
CA PHE A 349 4.22 -2.11 -16.77
C PHE A 349 4.56 -0.64 -17.00
N LEU A 350 4.56 0.15 -15.93
CA LEU A 350 4.89 1.57 -15.97
C LEU A 350 6.40 1.79 -15.97
N ASP A 351 7.10 0.91 -15.24
CA ASP A 351 8.55 0.84 -15.20
C ASP A 351 9.00 -0.61 -14.99
N VAL A 352 10.14 -0.99 -15.56
CA VAL A 352 10.72 -2.32 -15.39
C VAL A 352 12.23 -2.29 -15.53
N ASN A 353 12.92 -2.84 -14.54
CA ASN A 353 14.36 -3.07 -14.62
C ASN A 353 14.63 -4.28 -15.55
N ARG A 354 15.30 -4.03 -16.66
CA ARG A 354 15.58 -5.03 -17.71
C ARG A 354 16.30 -6.27 -17.19
N ASN A 355 17.11 -6.13 -16.14
CA ASN A 355 17.85 -7.25 -15.53
C ASN A 355 16.91 -8.31 -14.92
N TYR A 356 15.70 -7.89 -14.50
CA TYR A 356 14.69 -8.77 -13.90
C TYR A 356 13.59 -9.18 -14.87
N LEU A 357 13.65 -8.75 -16.12
CA LEU A 357 12.59 -8.99 -17.10
C LEU A 357 12.29 -10.49 -17.29
N ASN A 358 13.33 -11.33 -17.35
CA ASN A 358 13.17 -12.78 -17.51
C ASN A 358 12.53 -13.45 -16.30
N GLU A 359 12.77 -12.92 -15.09
CA GLU A 359 12.14 -13.41 -13.87
C GLU A 359 10.67 -12.98 -13.80
N LEU A 360 10.39 -11.73 -14.12
CA LEU A 360 9.03 -11.21 -14.18
C LEU A 360 8.17 -11.91 -15.23
N LYS A 361 8.74 -12.27 -16.40
CA LYS A 361 8.04 -13.03 -17.44
C LYS A 361 7.51 -14.40 -16.96
N ARG A 362 8.09 -14.99 -15.93
CA ARG A 362 7.59 -16.24 -15.33
C ARG A 362 6.28 -16.04 -14.58
N HIS A 363 5.97 -14.81 -14.20
CA HIS A 363 4.81 -14.46 -13.38
C HIS A 363 3.72 -13.71 -14.16
N PHE A 364 4.04 -13.25 -15.36
CA PHE A 364 3.11 -12.51 -16.22
C PHE A 364 3.14 -13.12 -17.62
N ASP A 365 1.98 -13.57 -18.12
CA ASP A 365 1.90 -14.21 -19.44
C ASP A 365 2.21 -13.22 -20.57
N LYS A 366 1.81 -11.96 -20.41
CA LYS A 366 2.14 -10.88 -21.33
C LYS A 366 2.66 -9.69 -20.55
N ILE A 367 3.84 -9.20 -20.92
CA ILE A 367 4.37 -7.95 -20.42
C ILE A 367 4.14 -6.89 -21.50
N MET A 368 3.24 -5.97 -21.24
CA MET A 368 3.09 -4.76 -22.03
C MET A 368 3.71 -3.60 -21.26
N ILE A 369 4.84 -3.14 -21.77
CA ILE A 369 5.49 -1.95 -21.23
C ILE A 369 4.80 -0.74 -21.87
N LEU A 370 4.40 0.22 -21.03
CA LEU A 370 3.82 1.47 -21.49
C LEU A 370 4.92 2.30 -22.17
N ASP A 371 5.07 2.18 -23.47
CA ASP A 371 6.07 2.90 -24.25
C ASP A 371 5.64 4.32 -24.59
N TYR A 372 6.63 5.19 -24.83
CA TYR A 372 6.43 6.57 -25.30
C TYR A 372 5.65 6.66 -26.63
N GLN A 373 5.52 5.56 -27.35
CA GLN A 373 4.83 5.50 -28.64
C GLN A 373 3.30 5.63 -28.52
N LEU A 374 2.72 5.46 -27.32
CA LEU A 374 1.30 5.74 -27.08
C LEU A 374 0.99 7.23 -26.86
N LYS A 375 1.87 8.15 -27.30
CA LYS A 375 1.71 9.60 -27.19
C LYS A 375 0.59 10.20 -28.06
N GLY A 376 -0.22 9.40 -28.70
CA GLY A 376 -1.25 9.83 -29.63
C GLY A 376 -2.69 9.40 -29.30
N LEU A 377 -2.93 8.93 -28.06
CA LEU A 377 -4.28 8.58 -27.59
C LEU A 377 -4.84 9.64 -26.67
#